data_614c7bb25946be9249748c60569e50d1
#
_entry.id   614c7bb25946be9249748c60569e50d1
#
_cell.length_a   1.000
_cell.length_b   1.000
_cell.length_c   1.000
_cell.angle_alpha   90.00
_cell.angle_beta   90.00
_cell.angle_gamma   90.00
#
_symmetry.space_group_name_H-M   'P 1'
#
loop_
_entity.id
_entity.type
_entity.pdbx_description
1 polymer ?
#
loop_
_entity_poly.entity_id
_entity_poly.type
_entity_poly.pdbx_seq_one_letter_code
_entity_poly.pdbx_strand_id
1 'polypeptide(L)'
;MSSMTRAIAWPVVSLLVIGATHLGLEAIRPELHDVIGPPVVMPIYLVIGGWAAFGVARSGGGFVGGLIAAIALGSMPAALQLVGFGLLLGRDGAAVTTAAVFGLAGMTWGGALGAGIASATQPVSVEESHASLASTATIGAEETRPI
;
A
#
# COMPACT_ATOMS: atom_id res chain seq x y z
N MET A 1 -3.45 5.04 20.90
CA MET A 1 -2.92 4.87 19.52
C MET A 1 -3.99 5.31 18.55
N SER A 2 -3.64 6.21 17.63
CA SER A 2 -4.56 6.67 16.58
C SER A 2 -4.96 5.51 15.65
N SER A 3 -6.08 5.63 14.94
CA SER A 3 -6.53 4.65 13.95
C SER A 3 -5.47 4.43 12.87
N MET A 4 -4.80 5.49 12.45
CA MET A 4 -3.72 5.48 11.47
C MET A 4 -2.49 4.69 11.96
N THR A 5 -2.10 4.86 13.23
CA THR A 5 -0.97 4.10 13.80
C THR A 5 -1.25 2.60 13.80
N ARG A 6 -2.47 2.18 14.10
CA ARG A 6 -2.89 0.79 14.05
C ARG A 6 -2.91 0.22 12.64
N ALA A 7 -3.33 1.03 11.65
CA ALA A 7 -3.36 0.62 10.25
C ALA A 7 -1.96 0.32 9.68
N ILE A 8 -0.92 0.95 10.21
CA ILE A 8 0.48 0.78 9.75
C ILE A 8 1.24 -0.25 10.59
N ALA A 9 0.95 -0.37 11.89
CA ALA A 9 1.73 -1.21 12.80
C ALA A 9 1.74 -2.69 12.40
N TRP A 10 0.58 -3.27 12.08
CA TRP A 10 0.49 -4.66 11.64
C TRP A 10 1.22 -4.94 10.32
N PRO A 11 1.03 -4.15 9.25
CA PRO A 11 1.84 -4.27 8.04
C PRO A 11 3.36 -4.25 8.29
N VAL A 12 3.85 -3.32 9.12
CA VAL A 12 5.28 -3.25 9.45
C VAL A 12 5.77 -4.52 10.14
N VAL A 13 5.07 -4.99 11.16
CA VAL A 13 5.42 -6.23 11.86
C VAL A 13 5.41 -7.43 10.90
N SER A 14 4.38 -7.54 10.06
CA SER A 14 4.27 -8.62 9.07
C SER A 14 5.44 -8.60 8.09
N LEU A 15 5.82 -7.43 7.58
CA LEU A 15 6.95 -7.28 6.66
C LEU A 15 8.29 -7.65 7.31
N LEU A 16 8.50 -7.28 8.57
CA LEU A 16 9.71 -7.67 9.30
C LEU A 16 9.79 -9.18 9.51
N VAL A 17 8.68 -9.81 9.89
CA VAL A 17 8.62 -11.27 10.08
C VAL A 17 8.86 -12.00 8.75
N ILE A 18 8.21 -11.57 7.68
CA ILE A 18 8.39 -12.18 6.35
C ILE A 18 9.82 -11.98 5.87
N GLY A 19 10.37 -10.77 6.02
CA GLY A 19 11.74 -10.47 5.62
C GLY A 19 12.77 -11.31 6.39
N ALA A 20 12.61 -11.44 7.70
CA ALA A 20 13.47 -12.29 8.52
C ALA A 20 13.35 -13.78 8.15
N THR A 21 12.14 -14.26 7.90
CA THR A 21 11.89 -15.64 7.47
C THR A 21 12.53 -15.91 6.10
N HIS A 22 12.40 -14.97 5.18
CA HIS A 22 13.00 -15.06 3.85
C HIS A 22 14.52 -15.10 3.89
N LEU A 23 15.14 -14.20 4.65
CA LEU A 23 16.59 -14.21 4.88
C LEU A 23 17.07 -15.51 5.53
N GLY A 24 16.34 -15.99 6.53
CA GLY A 24 16.65 -17.27 7.20
C GLY A 24 16.54 -18.46 6.25
N LEU A 25 15.49 -18.51 5.44
CA LEU A 25 15.29 -19.58 4.46
C LEU A 25 16.41 -19.58 3.41
N GLU A 26 16.78 -18.40 2.90
CA GLU A 26 17.86 -18.24 1.94
C GLU A 26 19.20 -18.68 2.51
N ALA A 27 19.48 -18.35 3.78
CA ALA A 27 20.74 -18.71 4.42
C ALA A 27 20.88 -20.22 4.70
N ILE A 28 19.74 -20.92 4.97
CA ILE A 28 19.75 -22.32 5.40
C ILE A 28 19.42 -23.27 4.25
N ARG A 29 18.50 -22.87 3.36
CA ARG A 29 17.95 -23.70 2.29
C ARG A 29 17.68 -22.87 1.03
N PRO A 30 18.73 -22.41 0.33
CA PRO A 30 18.59 -21.54 -0.84
C PRO A 30 17.76 -22.19 -1.96
N GLU A 31 17.83 -23.51 -2.13
CA GLU A 31 17.03 -24.23 -3.10
C GLU A 31 15.53 -24.16 -2.86
N LEU A 32 15.09 -24.07 -1.60
CA LEU A 32 13.68 -23.86 -1.25
C LEU A 32 13.26 -22.41 -1.45
N HIS A 33 14.14 -21.48 -1.18
CA HIS A 33 13.88 -20.06 -1.41
C HIS A 33 13.57 -19.78 -2.88
N ASP A 34 14.35 -20.34 -3.81
CA ASP A 34 14.17 -20.13 -5.25
C ASP A 34 12.82 -20.68 -5.76
N VAL A 35 12.33 -21.76 -5.17
CA VAL A 35 11.05 -22.40 -5.55
C VAL A 35 9.84 -21.74 -4.90
N ILE A 36 9.92 -21.41 -3.61
CA ILE A 36 8.78 -20.94 -2.83
C ILE A 36 8.72 -19.40 -2.80
N GLY A 37 9.87 -18.73 -2.83
CA GLY A 37 9.98 -17.30 -2.59
C GLY A 37 9.09 -16.45 -3.51
N PRO A 38 9.37 -16.35 -4.81
CA PRO A 38 8.64 -15.43 -5.69
C PRO A 38 7.13 -15.70 -5.78
N PRO A 39 6.66 -16.95 -6.00
CA PRO A 39 5.23 -17.21 -6.18
C PRO A 39 4.41 -17.03 -4.90
N VAL A 40 5.02 -17.20 -3.71
CA VAL A 40 4.30 -17.06 -2.44
C VAL A 40 4.38 -15.63 -1.89
N VAL A 41 5.53 -15.01 -2.02
CA VAL A 41 5.79 -13.72 -1.37
C VAL A 41 5.09 -12.57 -2.08
N MET A 42 4.97 -12.61 -3.40
CA MET A 42 4.30 -11.54 -4.15
C MET A 42 2.81 -11.38 -3.78
N PRO A 43 1.98 -12.45 -3.72
CA PRO A 43 0.62 -12.36 -3.21
C PRO A 43 0.53 -11.83 -1.78
N ILE A 44 1.46 -12.20 -0.91
CA ILE A 44 1.51 -11.72 0.46
C ILE A 44 1.76 -10.21 0.51
N TYR A 45 2.72 -9.71 -0.26
CA TYR A 45 2.99 -8.28 -0.36
C TYR A 45 1.80 -7.50 -0.93
N LEU A 46 1.09 -8.05 -1.91
CA LEU A 46 -0.12 -7.46 -2.45
C LEU A 46 -1.21 -7.32 -1.37
N VAL A 47 -1.42 -8.34 -0.55
CA VAL A 47 -2.39 -8.31 0.56
C VAL A 47 -1.98 -7.31 1.63
N ILE A 48 -0.70 -7.30 2.04
CA ILE A 48 -0.20 -6.36 3.06
C ILE A 48 -0.30 -4.92 2.58
N GLY A 49 0.12 -4.66 1.33
CA GLY A 49 0.01 -3.33 0.71
C GLY A 49 -1.43 -2.85 0.62
N GLY A 50 -2.33 -3.74 0.20
CA GLY A 50 -3.76 -3.46 0.13
C GLY A 50 -4.36 -3.13 1.49
N TRP A 51 -4.05 -3.92 2.50
CA TRP A 51 -4.53 -3.71 3.86
C TRP A 51 -4.04 -2.38 4.45
N ALA A 52 -2.75 -2.09 4.32
CA ALA A 52 -2.15 -0.85 4.80
C ALA A 52 -2.78 0.38 4.13
N ALA A 53 -2.87 0.35 2.81
CA ALA A 53 -3.44 1.44 2.02
C ALA A 53 -4.93 1.66 2.32
N PHE A 54 -5.71 0.56 2.44
CA PHE A 54 -7.11 0.62 2.84
C PHE A 54 -7.27 1.30 4.22
N GLY A 55 -6.47 0.88 5.20
CA GLY A 55 -6.52 1.44 6.55
C GLY A 55 -6.18 2.93 6.58
N VAL A 56 -5.13 3.35 5.86
CA VAL A 56 -4.73 4.76 5.77
C VAL A 56 -5.78 5.60 5.03
N ALA A 57 -6.29 5.11 3.91
CA ALA A 57 -7.32 5.78 3.14
C ALA A 57 -8.61 6.01 3.98
N ARG A 58 -9.05 4.99 4.72
CA ARG A 58 -10.20 5.07 5.65
C ARG A 58 -9.96 5.97 6.86
N SER A 59 -8.71 6.19 7.25
CA SER A 59 -8.33 7.06 8.37
C SER A 59 -8.22 8.55 7.99
N GLY A 60 -8.69 8.93 6.81
CA GLY A 60 -8.66 10.31 6.32
C GLY A 60 -7.53 10.63 5.35
N GLY A 61 -6.65 9.66 5.05
CA GLY A 61 -5.57 9.84 4.07
C GLY A 61 -6.03 9.84 2.60
N GLY A 62 -7.26 9.38 2.34
CA GLY A 62 -7.80 9.24 0.99
C GLY A 62 -6.98 8.27 0.13
N PHE A 63 -7.30 8.22 -1.18
CA PHE A 63 -6.61 7.34 -2.13
C PHE A 63 -5.10 7.59 -2.18
N VAL A 64 -4.71 8.86 -2.29
CA VAL A 64 -3.29 9.24 -2.42
C VAL A 64 -2.49 8.89 -1.17
N GLY A 65 -3.02 9.19 0.02
CA GLY A 65 -2.38 8.83 1.28
C GLY A 65 -2.21 7.33 1.46
N GLY A 66 -3.21 6.55 1.07
CA GLY A 66 -3.14 5.08 1.07
C GLY A 66 -2.06 4.55 0.12
N LEU A 67 -1.99 5.07 -1.09
CA LEU A 67 -0.98 4.68 -2.08
C LEU A 67 0.44 5.03 -1.62
N ILE A 68 0.64 6.24 -1.09
CA ILE A 68 1.94 6.66 -0.54
C ILE A 68 2.37 5.74 0.61
N ALA A 69 1.44 5.38 1.51
CA ALA A 69 1.74 4.46 2.60
C ALA A 69 2.19 3.07 2.10
N ALA A 70 1.54 2.53 1.07
CA ALA A 70 1.91 1.25 0.47
C ALA A 70 3.29 1.30 -0.18
N ILE A 71 3.61 2.36 -0.92
CA ILE A 71 4.93 2.55 -1.54
C ILE A 71 6.02 2.69 -0.46
N ALA A 72 5.77 3.50 0.57
CA ALA A 72 6.70 3.67 1.68
C ALA A 72 6.95 2.35 2.44
N LEU A 73 5.91 1.57 2.72
CA LEU A 73 6.04 0.25 3.31
C LEU A 73 6.74 -0.75 2.39
N GLY A 74 6.49 -0.69 1.07
CA GLY A 74 7.12 -1.53 0.07
C GLY A 74 8.63 -1.28 -0.09
N SER A 75 9.11 -0.09 0.28
CA SER A 75 10.55 0.19 0.30
C SER A 75 11.29 -0.61 1.38
N MET A 76 10.62 -1.03 2.46
CA MET A 76 11.24 -1.81 3.53
C MET A 76 11.69 -3.21 3.05
N PRO A 77 10.82 -4.06 2.47
CA PRO A 77 11.26 -5.34 1.94
C PRO A 77 12.27 -5.19 0.80
N ALA A 78 12.14 -4.17 -0.05
CA ALA A 78 13.11 -3.90 -1.09
C ALA A 78 14.50 -3.59 -0.51
N ALA A 79 14.59 -2.73 0.50
CA ALA A 79 15.85 -2.44 1.20
C ALA A 79 16.41 -3.67 1.92
N LEU A 80 15.56 -4.44 2.60
CA LEU A 80 15.96 -5.70 3.26
C LEU A 80 16.54 -6.71 2.27
N GLN A 81 15.96 -6.83 1.10
CA GLN A 81 16.47 -7.70 0.04
C GLN A 81 17.82 -7.21 -0.50
N LEU A 82 17.93 -5.93 -0.82
CA LEU A 82 19.20 -5.36 -1.33
C LEU A 82 20.33 -5.50 -0.31
N VAL A 83 20.08 -5.19 0.95
CA VAL A 83 21.10 -5.29 2.02
C VAL A 83 21.31 -6.75 2.44
N GLY A 84 20.24 -7.48 2.72
CA GLY A 84 20.30 -8.84 3.24
C GLY A 84 20.87 -9.81 2.21
N PHE A 85 20.27 -9.92 1.04
CA PHE A 85 20.72 -10.86 0.02
C PHE A 85 21.96 -10.36 -0.73
N GLY A 86 22.02 -9.07 -1.06
CA GLY A 86 23.13 -8.52 -1.82
C GLY A 86 24.41 -8.40 -1.00
N LEU A 87 24.35 -7.67 0.13
CA LEU A 87 25.56 -7.39 0.92
C LEU A 87 25.92 -8.50 1.91
N LEU A 88 24.94 -9.11 2.58
CA LEU A 88 25.23 -10.11 3.62
C LEU A 88 25.42 -11.52 3.05
N LEU A 89 24.63 -11.91 2.06
CA LEU A 89 24.68 -13.24 1.49
C LEU A 89 25.43 -13.32 0.15
N GLY A 90 25.88 -12.17 -0.38
CA GLY A 90 26.69 -12.11 -1.62
C GLY A 90 25.97 -12.63 -2.87
N ARG A 91 24.65 -12.51 -2.90
CA ARG A 91 23.84 -12.95 -4.06
C ARG A 91 24.04 -12.05 -5.26
N ASP A 92 23.80 -12.60 -6.44
CA ASP A 92 23.88 -11.86 -7.70
C ASP A 92 22.99 -10.62 -7.69
N GLY A 93 23.57 -9.48 -8.03
CA GLY A 93 22.89 -8.19 -7.98
C GLY A 93 21.66 -8.10 -8.87
N ALA A 94 21.64 -8.80 -10.02
CA ALA A 94 20.47 -8.83 -10.90
C ALA A 94 19.28 -9.57 -10.25
N ALA A 95 19.55 -10.72 -9.63
CA ALA A 95 18.54 -11.52 -8.94
C ALA A 95 17.95 -10.73 -7.76
N VAL A 96 18.80 -10.09 -6.95
CA VAL A 96 18.40 -9.28 -5.80
C VAL A 96 17.57 -8.06 -6.22
N THR A 97 18.01 -7.36 -7.28
CA THR A 97 17.26 -6.21 -7.79
C THR A 97 15.90 -6.63 -8.33
N THR A 98 15.84 -7.73 -9.05
CA THR A 98 14.57 -8.28 -9.55
C THR A 98 13.61 -8.59 -8.40
N ALA A 99 14.07 -9.27 -7.37
CA ALA A 99 13.26 -9.59 -6.20
C ALA A 99 12.76 -8.32 -5.47
N ALA A 100 13.62 -7.32 -5.31
CA ALA A 100 13.25 -6.04 -4.69
C ALA A 100 12.18 -5.28 -5.51
N VAL A 101 12.31 -5.27 -6.84
CA VAL A 101 11.33 -4.66 -7.75
C VAL A 101 9.98 -5.38 -7.66
N PHE A 102 9.96 -6.71 -7.65
CA PHE A 102 8.72 -7.47 -7.50
C PHE A 102 8.05 -7.24 -6.15
N GLY A 103 8.83 -7.16 -5.07
CA GLY A 103 8.30 -6.82 -3.74
C GLY A 103 7.64 -5.44 -3.71
N LEU A 104 8.33 -4.44 -4.23
CA LEU A 104 7.81 -3.07 -4.33
C LEU A 104 6.57 -3.00 -5.24
N ALA A 105 6.59 -3.67 -6.38
CA ALA A 105 5.46 -3.74 -7.30
C ALA A 105 4.23 -4.38 -6.63
N GLY A 106 4.39 -5.52 -5.95
CA GLY A 106 3.31 -6.17 -5.21
C GLY A 106 2.67 -5.25 -4.19
N MET A 107 3.47 -4.56 -3.38
CA MET A 107 2.99 -3.58 -2.40
C MET A 107 2.25 -2.41 -3.06
N THR A 108 2.78 -1.87 -4.16
CA THR A 108 2.18 -0.74 -4.88
C THR A 108 0.85 -1.12 -5.52
N TRP A 109 0.77 -2.27 -6.20
CA TRP A 109 -0.48 -2.77 -6.78
C TRP A 109 -1.52 -3.09 -5.72
N GLY A 110 -1.13 -3.76 -4.64
CA GLY A 110 -1.99 -3.99 -3.49
C GLY A 110 -2.49 -2.68 -2.91
N GLY A 111 -1.60 -1.71 -2.76
CA GLY A 111 -1.91 -0.37 -2.27
C GLY A 111 -2.94 0.36 -3.13
N ALA A 112 -2.78 0.33 -4.46
CA ALA A 112 -3.73 0.93 -5.37
C ALA A 112 -5.12 0.30 -5.27
N LEU A 113 -5.19 -1.03 -5.18
CA LEU A 113 -6.45 -1.76 -4.98
C LEU A 113 -7.10 -1.44 -3.63
N GLY A 114 -6.33 -1.50 -2.54
CA GLY A 114 -6.85 -1.24 -1.19
C GLY A 114 -7.33 0.20 -1.00
N ALA A 115 -6.55 1.17 -1.47
CA ALA A 115 -6.93 2.58 -1.43
C ALA A 115 -8.14 2.88 -2.33
N GLY A 116 -8.21 2.26 -3.51
CA GLY A 116 -9.36 2.37 -4.43
C GLY A 116 -10.65 1.84 -3.81
N ILE A 117 -10.62 0.65 -3.21
CA ILE A 117 -11.76 0.07 -2.50
C ILE A 117 -12.20 0.98 -1.33
N ALA A 118 -11.24 1.47 -0.53
CA ALA A 118 -11.55 2.34 0.58
C ALA A 118 -12.23 3.63 0.12
N SER A 119 -11.73 4.25 -0.94
CA SER A 119 -12.29 5.49 -1.49
C SER A 119 -13.69 5.28 -2.09
N ALA A 120 -13.90 4.16 -2.80
CA ALA A 120 -15.19 3.82 -3.39
C ALA A 120 -16.27 3.47 -2.34
N THR A 121 -15.86 3.05 -1.15
CA THR A 121 -16.78 2.67 -0.05
C THR A 121 -16.96 3.75 1.01
N GLN A 122 -16.36 4.93 0.84
CA GLN A 122 -16.64 6.07 1.71
C GLN A 122 -18.05 6.60 1.42
N PRO A 123 -18.88 6.82 2.46
CA PRO A 123 -20.17 7.47 2.25
C PRO A 123 -19.93 8.89 1.72
N VAL A 124 -20.65 9.25 0.66
CA VAL A 124 -20.66 10.64 0.15
C VAL A 124 -21.15 11.52 1.30
N SER A 125 -20.36 12.51 1.69
CA SER A 125 -20.76 13.43 2.75
C SER A 125 -21.97 14.21 2.26
N VAL A 126 -23.08 14.09 2.98
CA VAL A 126 -24.36 14.77 2.66
C VAL A 126 -24.19 16.28 2.63
N GLU A 127 -23.19 16.80 3.35
CA GLU A 127 -22.84 18.23 3.36
C GLU A 127 -22.39 18.78 2.00
N GLU A 128 -21.57 18.01 1.23
CA GLU A 128 -21.15 18.44 -0.13
C GLU A 128 -22.33 18.45 -1.09
N SER A 129 -23.28 17.53 -0.93
CA SER A 129 -24.49 17.48 -1.73
C SER A 129 -25.39 18.69 -1.47
N HIS A 130 -25.52 19.12 -0.22
CA HIS A 130 -26.28 20.32 0.15
C HIS A 130 -25.62 21.61 -0.31
N ALA A 131 -24.30 21.73 -0.24
CA ALA A 131 -23.56 22.89 -0.72
C ALA A 131 -23.68 23.03 -2.26
N SER A 132 -23.63 21.94 -3.00
CA SER A 132 -23.82 21.93 -4.46
C SER A 132 -25.24 22.35 -4.85
N LEU A 133 -26.27 21.84 -4.15
CA LEU A 133 -27.66 22.21 -4.41
C LEU A 133 -27.95 23.67 -4.06
N ALA A 134 -27.38 24.18 -2.96
CA ALA A 134 -27.50 25.59 -2.56
C ALA A 134 -26.86 26.53 -3.58
N SER A 135 -25.69 26.17 -4.12
CA SER A 135 -24.99 26.93 -5.17
C SER A 135 -25.80 27.00 -6.47
N THR A 136 -26.41 25.90 -6.88
CA THR A 136 -27.23 25.83 -8.08
C THR A 136 -28.53 26.65 -7.95
N ALA A 137 -29.13 26.63 -6.75
CA ALA A 137 -30.35 27.41 -6.47
C ALA A 137 -30.07 28.93 -6.48
N THR A 138 -28.89 29.36 -6.05
CA THR A 138 -28.50 30.79 -6.04
C THR A 138 -28.31 31.33 -7.46
N ILE A 139 -27.72 30.55 -8.36
CA ILE A 139 -27.51 30.92 -9.77
C ILE A 139 -28.85 31.07 -10.51
N GLY A 140 -29.80 30.15 -10.27
CA GLY A 140 -31.13 30.20 -10.88
C GLY A 140 -32.02 31.36 -10.41
N ALA A 141 -31.78 31.89 -9.18
CA ALA A 141 -32.53 33.01 -8.63
C ALA A 141 -32.08 34.36 -9.18
N GLU A 142 -30.84 34.49 -9.65
CA GLU A 142 -30.30 35.74 -10.18
C GLU A 142 -30.75 36.01 -11.63
N GLU A 143 -31.07 34.94 -12.39
CA GLU A 143 -31.49 35.03 -13.80
C GLU A 143 -32.98 35.43 -13.97
N THR A 144 -33.76 35.43 -12.89
CA THR A 144 -35.20 35.75 -12.91
C THR A 144 -35.55 37.16 -12.42
N ARG A 145 -34.59 38.12 -12.32
CA ARG A 145 -34.90 39.53 -12.03
C ARG A 145 -35.46 40.21 -13.29
N PRO A 146 -36.74 40.63 -13.27
CA PRO A 146 -37.28 41.43 -14.39
C PRO A 146 -36.63 42.81 -14.42
N ILE A 147 -36.35 43.27 -15.60
CA ILE A 147 -35.84 44.61 -15.97
C ILE A 147 -36.91 45.66 -15.70
#